data_ddc0da66fdfefc8c532bf234fb691f18
#
_entry.id   ddc0da66fdfefc8c532bf234fb691f18
#
_cell.length_a   1.000
_cell.length_b   1.000
_cell.length_c   1.000
_cell.angle_alpha   90.00
_cell.angle_beta   90.00
_cell.angle_gamma   90.00
#
_symmetry.space_group_name_H-M   'P 1'
#
loop_
_entity.id
_entity.type
_entity.pdbx_description
1 polymer ?
#
loop_
_entity_poly.entity_id
_entity_poly.type
_entity_poly.pdbx_seq_one_letter_code
_entity_poly.pdbx_strand_id
1 'polypeptide(L)'
;MKSNNRREWMFRILSLLFAILLWAYVRNDSNVLEIKTIRNVPVTYEGMDDLKDRGYIIISPKETKINVTVEAYSNTMPYVKDSISAKVDLKDYKDGEFSLPISVSSIQSDVKIKRFDQTTIPFKIDKRSSQTFYANIKALGKPADDYSLGKIADSERVTISGASTYVSQIEKVEAIVNVGNLKKTDYVKADVKAFDADGREIDNLTIEPSTIQVEVPILKSKSVPIKLNIVGDIPKNVNLDKFFVEPETVTIIGNSDLIDSIDQIESKEITLDQIREGSNTISLILPKNISLVDPKLTFKVIDGDNQLGNNGKNLVIRKENINLLNTDAKFSYNISLDSDIILKYNGQTDRDLTTEELNLNVDLKDAKNSREYPLNYVLPQGFNLVSINPKVVHIDIKEK
;
A
#
# COMPACT_ATOMS: atom_id res chain seq x y z
N MET A 1 22.12 -26.45 -96.68
CA MET A 1 20.94 -26.18 -95.92
C MET A 1 21.27 -26.01 -94.43
N LYS A 2 21.84 -24.90 -93.95
CA LYS A 2 22.14 -24.63 -92.55
C LYS A 2 21.92 -23.18 -92.10
N SER A 3 21.26 -22.34 -92.89
CA SER A 3 21.08 -20.92 -92.49
C SER A 3 19.71 -20.53 -92.00
N ASN A 4 18.71 -21.40 -92.13
CA ASN A 4 17.29 -21.05 -91.75
C ASN A 4 17.02 -21.19 -90.21
N ASN A 5 17.71 -22.12 -89.56
CA ASN A 5 17.43 -22.37 -88.12
C ASN A 5 17.90 -21.21 -87.20
N ARG A 6 18.95 -20.49 -87.56
CA ARG A 6 19.42 -19.35 -86.78
C ARG A 6 18.44 -18.17 -86.78
N ARG A 7 17.84 -17.97 -87.97
CA ARG A 7 16.91 -16.86 -88.23
C ARG A 7 15.55 -17.13 -87.50
N GLU A 8 15.10 -18.34 -87.53
CA GLU A 8 13.87 -18.75 -86.79
C GLU A 8 14.06 -18.69 -85.25
N TRP A 9 15.22 -19.12 -84.76
CA TRP A 9 15.56 -19.05 -83.34
C TRP A 9 15.71 -17.58 -82.90
N MET A 10 16.28 -16.70 -83.70
CA MET A 10 16.36 -15.28 -83.45
C MET A 10 14.96 -14.60 -83.38
N PHE A 11 14.05 -14.97 -84.23
CA PHE A 11 12.64 -14.47 -84.11
C PHE A 11 11.90 -14.98 -82.93
N ARG A 12 12.14 -16.20 -82.45
CA ARG A 12 11.55 -16.72 -81.23
C ARG A 12 12.10 -16.00 -79.99
N ILE A 13 13.35 -15.72 -79.90
CA ILE A 13 13.95 -14.92 -78.85
C ILE A 13 13.39 -13.49 -78.85
N LEU A 14 13.31 -12.87 -80.03
CA LEU A 14 12.85 -11.52 -80.20
C LEU A 14 11.33 -11.43 -79.76
N SER A 15 10.49 -12.42 -80.17
CA SER A 15 9.11 -12.46 -79.78
C SER A 15 8.97 -12.68 -78.26
N LEU A 16 9.80 -13.51 -77.65
CA LEU A 16 9.82 -13.70 -76.17
C LEU A 16 10.24 -12.40 -75.47
N LEU A 17 11.22 -11.72 -75.97
CA LEU A 17 11.70 -10.43 -75.47
C LEU A 17 10.61 -9.36 -75.55
N PHE A 18 9.93 -9.29 -76.72
CA PHE A 18 8.76 -8.42 -76.87
C PHE A 18 7.59 -8.78 -75.95
N ALA A 19 7.31 -10.07 -75.73
CA ALA A 19 6.28 -10.51 -74.78
C ALA A 19 6.62 -10.12 -73.37
N ILE A 20 7.88 -10.25 -72.96
CA ILE A 20 8.36 -9.81 -71.63
C ILE A 20 8.29 -8.29 -71.49
N LEU A 21 8.68 -7.53 -72.52
CA LEU A 21 8.59 -6.08 -72.51
C LEU A 21 7.11 -5.61 -72.45
N LEU A 22 6.24 -6.25 -73.25
CA LEU A 22 4.80 -5.94 -73.22
C LEU A 22 4.16 -6.31 -71.88
N TRP A 23 4.54 -7.47 -71.33
CA TRP A 23 4.11 -7.87 -70.01
C TRP A 23 4.58 -6.89 -68.91
N ALA A 24 5.88 -6.47 -68.96
CA ALA A 24 6.45 -5.49 -68.03
C ALA A 24 5.76 -4.11 -68.18
N TYR A 25 5.49 -3.68 -69.44
CA TYR A 25 4.75 -2.45 -69.71
C TYR A 25 3.35 -2.48 -69.17
N VAL A 26 2.56 -3.53 -69.48
CA VAL A 26 1.20 -3.70 -68.98
C VAL A 26 1.15 -3.81 -67.46
N ARG A 27 2.12 -4.50 -66.88
CA ARG A 27 2.23 -4.63 -65.43
C ARG A 27 2.61 -3.31 -64.73
N ASN A 28 3.45 -2.50 -65.38
CA ASN A 28 3.86 -1.20 -64.85
C ASN A 28 2.74 -0.14 -64.98
N ASP A 29 1.85 -0.31 -65.97
CA ASP A 29 0.72 0.62 -66.24
C ASP A 29 -0.56 0.21 -65.50
N SER A 30 -0.58 -0.92 -64.76
CA SER A 30 -1.73 -1.36 -63.98
C SER A 30 -1.76 -0.66 -62.59
N ASN A 31 -1.92 0.65 -62.63
CA ASN A 31 -2.20 1.45 -61.44
C ASN A 31 -3.73 1.29 -61.14
N VAL A 32 -4.06 0.24 -60.37
CA VAL A 32 -5.44 -0.12 -60.06
C VAL A 32 -5.90 0.66 -58.83
N LEU A 33 -7.14 1.09 -58.84
CA LEU A 33 -7.81 1.65 -57.68
C LEU A 33 -8.11 0.55 -56.68
N GLU A 34 -7.59 0.69 -55.47
CA GLU A 34 -7.79 -0.20 -54.35
C GLU A 34 -8.57 0.50 -53.26
N ILE A 35 -9.41 -0.28 -52.53
CA ILE A 35 -10.10 0.17 -51.33
C ILE A 35 -9.48 -0.54 -50.14
N LYS A 36 -8.94 0.24 -49.20
CA LYS A 36 -8.27 -0.29 -47.99
C LYS A 36 -8.68 0.45 -46.73
N THR A 37 -8.79 -0.27 -45.64
CA THR A 37 -9.03 0.35 -44.32
C THR A 37 -7.69 0.59 -43.62
N ILE A 38 -7.39 1.84 -43.39
CA ILE A 38 -6.24 2.30 -42.61
C ILE A 38 -6.68 2.32 -41.16
N ARG A 39 -6.01 1.54 -40.31
CA ARG A 39 -6.38 1.38 -38.90
C ARG A 39 -5.57 2.32 -38.02
N ASN A 40 -6.20 2.69 -36.88
CA ASN A 40 -5.56 3.48 -35.82
C ASN A 40 -5.03 4.83 -36.32
N VAL A 41 -5.81 5.55 -37.12
CA VAL A 41 -5.49 6.92 -37.51
C VAL A 41 -5.73 7.81 -36.28
N PRO A 42 -4.72 8.54 -35.77
CA PRO A 42 -4.90 9.42 -34.63
C PRO A 42 -5.78 10.61 -34.99
N VAL A 43 -6.65 11.00 -34.08
CA VAL A 43 -7.47 12.22 -34.20
C VAL A 43 -6.75 13.36 -33.49
N THR A 44 -6.43 14.42 -34.23
CA THR A 44 -5.84 15.65 -33.69
C THR A 44 -6.94 16.55 -33.12
N TYR A 45 -6.75 17.05 -31.93
CA TYR A 45 -7.66 17.99 -31.27
C TYR A 45 -7.16 19.41 -31.56
N GLU A 46 -7.80 20.12 -32.47
CA GLU A 46 -7.50 21.51 -32.81
C GLU A 46 -8.09 22.46 -31.74
N GLY A 47 -7.38 23.55 -31.41
CA GLY A 47 -7.80 24.50 -30.39
C GLY A 47 -7.55 24.06 -28.96
N MET A 48 -6.76 22.99 -28.72
CA MET A 48 -6.45 22.53 -27.37
C MET A 48 -5.70 23.56 -26.53
N ASP A 49 -4.78 24.30 -27.15
CA ASP A 49 -4.00 25.33 -26.42
C ASP A 49 -4.89 26.53 -26.07
N ASP A 50 -5.76 26.97 -27.00
CA ASP A 50 -6.77 27.98 -26.74
C ASP A 50 -7.75 27.57 -25.61
N LEU A 51 -8.15 26.31 -25.58
CA LEU A 51 -8.97 25.73 -24.52
C LEU A 51 -8.26 25.82 -23.15
N LYS A 52 -6.96 25.46 -23.09
CA LYS A 52 -6.14 25.55 -21.89
C LYS A 52 -5.95 27.00 -21.44
N ASP A 53 -5.68 27.89 -22.37
CA ASP A 53 -5.46 29.32 -22.08
C ASP A 53 -6.73 29.97 -21.49
N ARG A 54 -7.90 29.51 -21.90
CA ARG A 54 -9.19 29.90 -21.32
C ARG A 54 -9.51 29.22 -20.00
N GLY A 55 -8.61 28.37 -19.47
CA GLY A 55 -8.73 27.72 -18.18
C GLY A 55 -9.61 26.47 -18.20
N TYR A 56 -9.69 25.77 -19.32
CA TYR A 56 -10.41 24.50 -19.44
C TYR A 56 -9.47 23.31 -19.62
N ILE A 57 -9.95 22.13 -19.32
CA ILE A 57 -9.22 20.85 -19.44
C ILE A 57 -10.15 19.76 -19.97
N ILE A 58 -9.63 18.91 -20.85
CA ILE A 58 -10.36 17.75 -21.33
C ILE A 58 -10.22 16.62 -20.30
N ILE A 59 -11.36 16.18 -19.77
CA ILE A 59 -11.44 14.99 -18.90
C ILE A 59 -11.32 13.72 -19.75
N SER A 60 -12.13 13.63 -20.79
CA SER A 60 -12.17 12.46 -21.69
C SER A 60 -12.70 12.82 -23.08
N PRO A 61 -12.27 12.11 -24.11
CA PRO A 61 -11.11 11.24 -24.15
C PRO A 61 -9.81 12.04 -24.26
N LYS A 62 -8.69 11.51 -23.73
CA LYS A 62 -7.37 12.16 -23.87
C LYS A 62 -6.80 11.98 -25.28
N GLU A 63 -7.03 10.81 -25.87
CA GLU A 63 -6.63 10.43 -27.23
C GLU A 63 -7.74 9.62 -27.86
N THR A 64 -7.90 9.80 -29.18
CA THR A 64 -8.82 8.99 -29.98
C THR A 64 -8.15 8.52 -31.25
N LYS A 65 -8.42 7.31 -31.67
CA LYS A 65 -7.97 6.72 -32.93
C LYS A 65 -9.17 6.15 -33.66
N ILE A 66 -9.25 6.35 -34.97
CA ILE A 66 -10.32 5.88 -35.84
C ILE A 66 -9.78 5.00 -36.97
N ASN A 67 -10.65 4.20 -37.57
CA ASN A 67 -10.33 3.46 -38.78
C ASN A 67 -10.96 4.16 -39.99
N VAL A 68 -10.14 4.48 -40.98
CA VAL A 68 -10.54 5.21 -42.17
C VAL A 68 -10.43 4.31 -43.40
N THR A 69 -11.51 4.12 -44.11
CA THR A 69 -11.51 3.39 -45.39
C THR A 69 -11.34 4.39 -46.54
N VAL A 70 -10.30 4.15 -47.32
CA VAL A 70 -9.89 5.00 -48.42
C VAL A 70 -9.90 4.24 -49.73
N GLU A 71 -10.04 4.97 -50.84
CA GLU A 71 -9.82 4.52 -52.18
C GLU A 71 -8.64 5.32 -52.73
N ALA A 72 -7.61 4.61 -53.19
CA ALA A 72 -6.41 5.21 -53.76
C ALA A 72 -5.81 4.25 -54.78
N TYR A 73 -4.95 4.76 -55.64
CA TYR A 73 -4.19 3.92 -56.53
C TYR A 73 -3.18 3.03 -55.80
N SER A 74 -2.93 1.84 -56.36
CA SER A 74 -2.06 0.83 -55.79
C SER A 74 -0.64 1.34 -55.46
N ASN A 75 -0.10 2.25 -56.29
CA ASN A 75 1.21 2.89 -56.07
C ASN A 75 1.19 3.94 -54.93
N THR A 76 0.07 4.59 -54.69
CA THR A 76 -0.12 5.57 -53.60
C THR A 76 -0.44 4.90 -52.27
N MET A 77 -1.06 3.71 -52.31
CA MET A 77 -1.58 3.01 -51.14
C MET A 77 -0.57 2.84 -49.98
N PRO A 78 0.73 2.58 -50.22
CA PRO A 78 1.72 2.46 -49.10
C PRO A 78 1.91 3.75 -48.30
N TYR A 79 1.66 4.91 -48.87
CA TYR A 79 1.89 6.24 -48.30
C TYR A 79 0.61 6.90 -47.80
N VAL A 80 -0.54 6.27 -48.00
CA VAL A 80 -1.86 6.83 -47.64
C VAL A 80 -1.99 7.14 -46.16
N LYS A 81 -1.39 6.33 -45.30
CA LYS A 81 -1.51 6.51 -43.83
C LYS A 81 -1.01 7.88 -43.38
N ASP A 82 0.11 8.34 -43.96
CA ASP A 82 0.74 9.60 -43.59
C ASP A 82 0.05 10.81 -44.25
N SER A 83 -0.82 10.56 -45.23
CA SER A 83 -1.60 11.60 -45.90
C SER A 83 -2.96 11.89 -45.29
N ILE A 84 -3.47 10.99 -44.40
CA ILE A 84 -4.77 11.15 -43.77
C ILE A 84 -4.62 12.05 -42.55
N SER A 85 -5.49 13.05 -42.49
CA SER A 85 -5.65 13.93 -41.34
C SER A 85 -7.06 13.78 -40.78
N ALA A 86 -7.18 13.35 -39.54
CA ALA A 86 -8.43 13.32 -38.80
C ALA A 86 -8.37 14.37 -37.68
N LYS A 87 -9.36 15.24 -37.59
CA LYS A 87 -9.36 16.39 -36.71
C LYS A 87 -10.71 16.61 -36.04
N VAL A 88 -10.69 17.14 -34.82
CA VAL A 88 -11.87 17.69 -34.13
C VAL A 88 -11.52 19.10 -33.67
N ASP A 89 -12.42 20.04 -33.91
CA ASP A 89 -12.25 21.42 -33.48
C ASP A 89 -12.87 21.62 -32.11
N LEU A 90 -12.04 22.09 -31.16
CA LEU A 90 -12.40 22.39 -29.78
C LEU A 90 -12.51 23.89 -29.50
N LYS A 91 -12.33 24.74 -30.52
CA LYS A 91 -12.49 26.17 -30.38
C LYS A 91 -13.90 26.49 -29.87
N ASP A 92 -14.01 27.50 -29.04
CA ASP A 92 -15.27 28.02 -28.50
C ASP A 92 -16.03 27.14 -27.53
N TYR A 93 -15.60 25.88 -27.31
CA TYR A 93 -16.22 25.01 -26.31
C TYR A 93 -15.79 25.40 -24.89
N LYS A 94 -16.67 25.15 -23.92
CA LYS A 94 -16.52 25.45 -22.50
C LYS A 94 -16.68 24.15 -21.70
N ASP A 95 -16.89 24.27 -20.40
CA ASP A 95 -17.23 23.14 -19.54
C ASP A 95 -18.57 22.49 -19.97
N GLY A 96 -18.60 21.17 -19.95
CA GLY A 96 -19.77 20.37 -20.34
C GLY A 96 -19.43 19.11 -21.11
N GLU A 97 -20.48 18.41 -21.55
CA GLU A 97 -20.37 17.20 -22.36
C GLU A 97 -20.87 17.50 -23.79
N PHE A 98 -20.03 17.22 -24.76
CA PHE A 98 -20.28 17.53 -26.17
C PHE A 98 -19.97 16.33 -27.06
N SER A 99 -20.79 16.09 -28.07
CA SER A 99 -20.50 15.09 -29.11
C SER A 99 -20.04 15.84 -30.38
N LEU A 100 -18.73 15.86 -30.61
CA LEU A 100 -18.11 16.68 -31.64
C LEU A 100 -17.81 15.89 -32.90
N PRO A 101 -18.12 16.44 -34.11
CA PRO A 101 -17.86 15.76 -35.37
C PRO A 101 -16.36 15.66 -35.66
N ILE A 102 -15.97 14.54 -36.28
CA ILE A 102 -14.63 14.31 -36.78
C ILE A 102 -14.57 14.77 -38.25
N SER A 103 -13.64 15.64 -38.57
CA SER A 103 -13.31 15.99 -39.95
C SER A 103 -12.14 15.13 -40.44
N VAL A 104 -12.37 14.34 -41.49
CA VAL A 104 -11.33 13.50 -42.09
C VAL A 104 -11.02 13.99 -43.49
N SER A 105 -9.77 14.25 -43.79
CA SER A 105 -9.29 14.71 -45.07
C SER A 105 -7.99 14.02 -45.46
N SER A 106 -7.62 14.10 -46.74
CA SER A 106 -6.30 13.70 -47.23
C SER A 106 -5.60 14.89 -47.82
N ILE A 107 -4.28 14.98 -47.60
CA ILE A 107 -3.42 15.96 -48.26
C ILE A 107 -3.17 15.60 -49.74
N GLN A 108 -3.33 14.32 -50.12
CA GLN A 108 -3.17 13.83 -51.47
C GLN A 108 -4.52 13.85 -52.19
N SER A 109 -4.57 14.47 -53.35
CA SER A 109 -5.78 14.66 -54.15
C SER A 109 -6.32 13.36 -54.77
N ASP A 110 -5.46 12.36 -54.94
CA ASP A 110 -5.76 11.03 -55.48
C ASP A 110 -6.23 10.01 -54.44
N VAL A 111 -6.27 10.41 -53.14
CA VAL A 111 -6.80 9.60 -52.04
C VAL A 111 -8.20 10.07 -51.70
N LYS A 112 -9.22 9.22 -51.91
CA LYS A 112 -10.59 9.50 -51.57
C LYS A 112 -11.02 8.82 -50.28
N ILE A 113 -11.50 9.59 -49.32
CA ILE A 113 -12.09 9.06 -48.07
C ILE A 113 -13.48 8.49 -48.42
N LYS A 114 -13.71 7.21 -48.21
CA LYS A 114 -15.00 6.53 -48.41
C LYS A 114 -15.84 6.51 -47.16
N ARG A 115 -15.28 6.14 -46.04
CA ARG A 115 -15.96 6.07 -44.75
C ARG A 115 -14.95 6.01 -43.60
N PHE A 116 -15.39 6.29 -42.43
CA PHE A 116 -14.67 6.06 -41.16
C PHE A 116 -15.65 5.51 -40.13
N ASP A 117 -15.14 4.78 -39.14
CA ASP A 117 -15.93 4.00 -38.20
C ASP A 117 -16.61 4.84 -37.10
N GLN A 118 -16.09 6.02 -36.84
CA GLN A 118 -16.60 6.93 -35.82
C GLN A 118 -16.72 8.34 -36.37
N THR A 119 -17.91 8.89 -36.41
CA THR A 119 -18.20 10.22 -36.98
C THR A 119 -18.18 11.34 -35.95
N THR A 120 -18.36 11.01 -34.66
CA THR A 120 -18.35 11.98 -33.54
C THR A 120 -17.59 11.41 -32.37
N ILE A 121 -16.99 12.28 -31.57
CA ILE A 121 -16.32 11.92 -30.31
C ILE A 121 -17.07 12.59 -29.17
N PRO A 122 -17.45 11.84 -28.11
CA PRO A 122 -18.00 12.41 -26.89
C PRO A 122 -16.86 13.00 -26.04
N PHE A 123 -16.82 14.32 -25.93
CA PHE A 123 -15.89 15.05 -25.08
C PHE A 123 -16.55 15.44 -23.77
N LYS A 124 -15.81 15.28 -22.70
CA LYS A 124 -16.10 15.87 -21.39
C LYS A 124 -15.03 16.89 -21.09
N ILE A 125 -15.43 18.16 -20.99
CA ILE A 125 -14.56 19.30 -20.73
C ILE A 125 -14.96 19.90 -19.38
N ASP A 126 -14.00 20.33 -18.59
CA ASP A 126 -14.22 20.96 -17.29
C ASP A 126 -13.30 22.16 -17.11
N LYS A 127 -13.63 23.01 -16.13
CA LYS A 127 -12.74 24.09 -15.70
C LYS A 127 -11.50 23.51 -15.05
N ARG A 128 -10.35 24.09 -15.34
CA ARG A 128 -9.11 23.79 -14.62
C ARG A 128 -9.14 24.48 -13.27
N SER A 129 -8.91 23.74 -12.21
CA SER A 129 -8.73 24.23 -10.85
C SER A 129 -7.32 23.95 -10.36
N SER A 130 -6.81 24.82 -9.50
CA SER A 130 -5.52 24.61 -8.82
C SER A 130 -5.67 25.06 -7.37
N GLN A 131 -5.37 24.18 -6.43
CA GLN A 131 -5.50 24.43 -5.00
C GLN A 131 -4.29 23.91 -4.25
N THR A 132 -3.99 24.54 -3.10
CA THR A 132 -2.92 24.11 -2.21
C THR A 132 -3.49 23.24 -1.10
N PHE A 133 -2.84 22.10 -0.89
CA PHE A 133 -3.17 21.12 0.13
C PHE A 133 -1.97 20.83 1.02
N TYR A 134 -2.22 20.23 2.17
CA TYR A 134 -1.19 19.68 3.03
C TYR A 134 -1.21 18.16 2.90
N ALA A 135 -0.13 17.59 2.37
CA ALA A 135 0.04 16.15 2.28
C ALA A 135 0.44 15.60 3.66
N ASN A 136 -0.44 14.83 4.28
CA ASN A 136 -0.17 14.16 5.55
C ASN A 136 0.84 13.03 5.34
N ILE A 137 1.94 13.05 6.09
CA ILE A 137 3.00 12.05 5.97
C ILE A 137 2.67 10.85 6.84
N LYS A 138 2.59 9.67 6.23
CA LYS A 138 2.30 8.40 6.90
C LYS A 138 3.45 7.42 6.75
N ALA A 139 3.93 6.88 7.86
CA ALA A 139 4.90 5.80 7.85
C ALA A 139 4.23 4.46 7.53
N LEU A 140 4.81 3.69 6.62
CA LEU A 140 4.43 2.31 6.30
C LEU A 140 5.56 1.36 6.68
N GLY A 141 5.23 0.26 7.38
CA GLY A 141 6.19 -0.72 7.85
C GLY A 141 6.71 -0.40 9.26
N LYS A 142 7.77 -1.09 9.67
CA LYS A 142 8.45 -0.90 10.95
C LYS A 142 9.96 -0.82 10.69
N PRO A 143 10.70 0.01 11.45
CA PRO A 143 12.15 -0.04 11.46
C PRO A 143 12.69 -1.44 11.79
N ALA A 144 13.98 -1.65 11.62
CA ALA A 144 14.62 -2.90 12.03
C ALA A 144 14.48 -3.13 13.55
N ASP A 145 14.68 -4.37 13.99
CA ASP A 145 14.71 -4.72 15.40
C ASP A 145 15.73 -3.84 16.16
N ASP A 146 15.42 -3.51 17.40
CA ASP A 146 16.14 -2.56 18.26
C ASP A 146 16.13 -1.10 17.79
N TYR A 147 15.27 -0.77 16.82
CA TYR A 147 15.09 0.60 16.34
C TYR A 147 13.61 0.98 16.34
N SER A 148 13.38 2.26 16.54
CA SER A 148 12.02 2.84 16.51
C SER A 148 12.00 4.12 15.70
N LEU A 149 10.83 4.41 15.16
CA LEU A 149 10.59 5.61 14.41
C LEU A 149 10.53 6.82 15.36
N GLY A 150 11.36 7.83 15.08
CA GLY A 150 11.27 9.13 15.72
C GLY A 150 10.10 9.96 15.17
N LYS A 151 10.03 11.22 15.60
CA LYS A 151 8.98 12.12 15.12
C LYS A 151 9.27 12.55 13.67
N ILE A 152 8.44 12.15 12.74
CA ILE A 152 8.43 12.63 11.35
C ILE A 152 7.66 13.96 11.30
N ALA A 153 7.93 14.80 10.29
CA ALA A 153 7.11 15.96 9.98
C ALA A 153 5.64 15.55 9.73
N ASP A 154 4.70 16.32 10.24
CA ASP A 154 3.28 15.94 10.17
C ASP A 154 2.72 16.07 8.74
N SER A 155 3.17 17.10 8.01
CA SER A 155 2.70 17.36 6.64
C SER A 155 3.65 18.24 5.84
N GLU A 156 3.50 18.18 4.51
CA GLU A 156 4.21 19.03 3.54
C GLU A 156 3.20 19.70 2.60
N ARG A 157 3.49 20.92 2.17
CA ARG A 157 2.60 21.69 1.29
C ARG A 157 2.79 21.28 -0.16
N VAL A 158 1.68 21.00 -0.86
CA VAL A 158 1.64 20.64 -2.27
C VAL A 158 0.56 21.40 -3.01
N THR A 159 0.77 21.68 -4.28
CA THR A 159 -0.24 22.27 -5.16
C THR A 159 -0.81 21.17 -6.05
N ILE A 160 -2.13 21.04 -6.07
CA ILE A 160 -2.83 20.05 -6.89
C ILE A 160 -3.69 20.78 -7.91
N SER A 161 -3.51 20.43 -9.18
CA SER A 161 -4.28 21.00 -10.28
C SER A 161 -4.87 19.90 -11.17
N GLY A 162 -6.02 20.22 -11.77
CA GLY A 162 -6.76 19.29 -12.61
C GLY A 162 -8.14 19.82 -12.96
N ALA A 163 -9.03 18.92 -13.40
CA ALA A 163 -10.42 19.24 -13.59
C ALA A 163 -11.08 19.65 -12.25
N SER A 164 -11.87 20.72 -12.27
CA SER A 164 -12.52 21.25 -11.06
C SER A 164 -13.35 20.19 -10.33
N THR A 165 -14.05 19.34 -11.09
CA THR A 165 -14.80 18.21 -10.54
C THR A 165 -13.91 17.26 -9.72
N TYR A 166 -12.69 16.98 -10.16
CA TYR A 166 -11.78 16.10 -9.42
C TYR A 166 -11.11 16.80 -8.25
N VAL A 167 -10.66 18.05 -8.46
CA VAL A 167 -10.02 18.82 -7.38
C VAL A 167 -10.99 19.05 -6.22
N SER A 168 -12.28 19.27 -6.49
CA SER A 168 -13.30 19.45 -5.46
C SER A 168 -13.68 18.18 -4.68
N GLN A 169 -13.32 17.01 -5.18
CA GLN A 169 -13.54 15.72 -4.51
C GLN A 169 -12.41 15.34 -3.56
N ILE A 170 -11.31 16.11 -3.55
CA ILE A 170 -10.16 15.82 -2.69
C ILE A 170 -10.55 16.05 -1.24
N GLU A 171 -10.64 14.99 -0.45
CA GLU A 171 -10.86 15.03 0.99
C GLU A 171 -9.54 15.00 1.76
N LYS A 172 -8.56 14.24 1.29
CA LYS A 172 -7.26 14.12 1.92
C LYS A 172 -6.13 13.92 0.91
N VAL A 173 -4.96 14.42 1.29
CA VAL A 173 -3.70 14.20 0.55
C VAL A 173 -2.72 13.51 1.48
N GLU A 174 -2.09 12.45 1.00
CA GLU A 174 -1.18 11.62 1.80
C GLU A 174 0.14 11.38 1.05
N ALA A 175 1.21 11.32 1.82
CA ALA A 175 2.52 10.88 1.35
C ALA A 175 2.96 9.67 2.18
N ILE A 176 3.15 8.52 1.54
CA ILE A 176 3.47 7.28 2.23
C ILE A 176 4.98 7.06 2.20
N VAL A 177 5.57 7.01 3.38
CA VAL A 177 7.01 6.79 3.59
C VAL A 177 7.23 5.37 4.05
N ASN A 178 7.96 4.56 3.29
CA ASN A 178 8.33 3.22 3.71
C ASN A 178 9.52 3.27 4.67
N VAL A 179 9.27 2.91 5.93
CA VAL A 179 10.28 2.87 7.00
C VAL A 179 10.80 1.45 7.29
N GLY A 180 10.41 0.47 6.48
CA GLY A 180 10.75 -0.94 6.68
C GLY A 180 12.26 -1.18 6.75
N ASN A 181 12.70 -1.89 7.80
CA ASN A 181 14.10 -2.30 8.03
C ASN A 181 15.14 -1.16 8.13
N LEU A 182 14.71 0.09 8.31
CA LEU A 182 15.64 1.20 8.53
C LEU A 182 16.35 1.05 9.89
N LYS A 183 17.67 1.30 9.90
CA LYS A 183 18.55 1.23 11.09
C LYS A 183 19.18 2.58 11.45
N LYS A 184 19.00 3.57 10.63
CA LYS A 184 19.51 4.94 10.83
C LYS A 184 18.57 5.95 10.20
N THR A 185 18.64 7.17 10.68
CA THR A 185 17.96 8.31 10.07
C THR A 185 18.34 8.42 8.59
N ASP A 186 17.34 8.54 7.73
CA ASP A 186 17.50 8.64 6.29
C ASP A 186 16.46 9.58 5.67
N TYR A 187 16.74 10.05 4.46
CA TYR A 187 15.80 10.81 3.64
C TYR A 187 15.12 9.89 2.66
N VAL A 188 13.84 9.65 2.85
CA VAL A 188 13.03 8.75 2.02
C VAL A 188 12.13 9.56 1.10
N LYS A 189 12.12 9.19 -0.19
CA LYS A 189 11.16 9.76 -1.15
C LYS A 189 9.80 9.13 -0.94
N ALA A 190 8.77 9.98 -0.91
CA ALA A 190 7.37 9.57 -0.80
C ALA A 190 6.57 10.17 -1.95
N ASP A 191 5.81 9.33 -2.64
CA ASP A 191 4.85 9.76 -3.65
C ASP A 191 3.63 10.39 -2.97
N VAL A 192 3.22 11.55 -3.47
CA VAL A 192 2.06 12.25 -2.97
C VAL A 192 0.82 11.81 -3.73
N LYS A 193 -0.23 11.44 -3.02
CA LYS A 193 -1.49 10.96 -3.57
C LYS A 193 -2.67 11.70 -2.97
N ALA A 194 -3.69 11.92 -3.78
CA ALA A 194 -4.94 12.56 -3.37
C ALA A 194 -6.07 11.51 -3.34
N PHE A 195 -6.95 11.60 -2.34
CA PHE A 195 -8.03 10.66 -2.11
C PHE A 195 -9.36 11.38 -1.91
N ASP A 196 -10.44 10.73 -2.33
CA ASP A 196 -11.81 11.15 -2.08
C ASP A 196 -12.29 10.78 -0.66
N ALA A 197 -13.56 11.12 -0.36
CA ALA A 197 -14.19 10.82 0.92
C ALA A 197 -14.35 9.30 1.19
N ASP A 198 -14.41 8.48 0.14
CA ASP A 198 -14.49 7.03 0.23
C ASP A 198 -13.08 6.38 0.40
N GLY A 199 -12.01 7.18 0.35
CA GLY A 199 -10.63 6.72 0.43
C GLY A 199 -10.08 6.14 -0.87
N ARG A 200 -10.72 6.41 -2.02
CA ARG A 200 -10.24 6.02 -3.35
C ARG A 200 -9.27 7.08 -3.87
N GLU A 201 -8.17 6.64 -4.49
CA GLU A 201 -7.23 7.53 -5.14
C GLU A 201 -7.90 8.23 -6.34
N ILE A 202 -7.70 9.54 -6.44
CA ILE A 202 -8.22 10.36 -7.54
C ILE A 202 -7.16 10.46 -8.62
N ASP A 203 -7.43 9.84 -9.75
CA ASP A 203 -6.56 9.90 -10.93
C ASP A 203 -6.70 11.23 -11.70
N ASN A 204 -5.79 11.44 -12.66
CA ASN A 204 -5.81 12.58 -13.59
C ASN A 204 -5.65 13.96 -12.93
N LEU A 205 -5.00 14.01 -11.78
CA LEU A 205 -4.53 15.22 -11.13
C LEU A 205 -3.04 15.44 -11.45
N THR A 206 -2.64 16.71 -11.46
CA THR A 206 -1.23 17.11 -11.47
C THR A 206 -0.88 17.60 -10.08
N ILE A 207 0.06 16.92 -9.42
CA ILE A 207 0.51 17.22 -8.05
C ILE A 207 1.94 17.78 -8.12
N GLU A 208 2.17 18.95 -7.53
CA GLU A 208 3.46 19.63 -7.52
C GLU A 208 3.86 20.06 -6.08
N PRO A 209 4.95 19.48 -5.55
CA PRO A 209 5.74 18.37 -6.10
C PRO A 209 4.98 17.05 -6.03
N SER A 210 5.16 16.16 -7.04
CA SER A 210 4.56 14.81 -7.06
C SER A 210 5.25 13.85 -6.10
N THR A 211 6.48 14.16 -5.71
CA THR A 211 7.26 13.42 -4.70
C THR A 211 7.87 14.39 -3.71
N ILE A 212 7.86 14.05 -2.45
CA ILE A 212 8.51 14.82 -1.39
C ILE A 212 9.63 13.98 -0.76
N GLN A 213 10.64 14.69 -0.23
CA GLN A 213 11.74 14.07 0.48
C GLN A 213 11.53 14.25 1.97
N VAL A 214 11.29 13.16 2.68
CA VAL A 214 10.96 13.17 4.10
C VAL A 214 12.15 12.66 4.90
N GLU A 215 12.60 13.45 5.88
CA GLU A 215 13.53 12.98 6.88
C GLU A 215 12.81 12.00 7.81
N VAL A 216 13.32 10.77 7.89
CA VAL A 216 12.80 9.70 8.73
C VAL A 216 13.78 9.47 9.86
N PRO A 217 13.57 10.08 11.04
CA PRO A 217 14.43 9.86 12.18
C PRO A 217 14.28 8.43 12.70
N ILE A 218 15.37 7.69 12.74
CA ILE A 218 15.43 6.35 13.32
C ILE A 218 16.28 6.42 14.57
N LEU A 219 15.67 6.05 15.69
CA LEU A 219 16.26 6.09 17.01
C LEU A 219 16.46 4.65 17.50
N LYS A 220 17.53 4.43 18.25
CA LYS A 220 17.73 3.15 18.93
C LYS A 220 16.65 2.97 19.98
N SER A 221 16.15 1.75 20.14
CA SER A 221 15.17 1.39 21.16
C SER A 221 15.71 0.27 22.05
N LYS A 222 15.33 0.31 23.33
CA LYS A 222 15.70 -0.70 24.33
C LYS A 222 14.52 -0.91 25.26
N SER A 223 14.18 -2.17 25.52
CA SER A 223 13.25 -2.51 26.58
C SER A 223 14.00 -2.60 27.91
N VAL A 224 13.54 -1.85 28.88
CA VAL A 224 14.17 -1.77 30.20
C VAL A 224 13.13 -1.96 31.31
N PRO A 225 13.49 -2.58 32.45
CA PRO A 225 12.62 -2.72 33.59
C PRO A 225 12.31 -1.37 34.24
N ILE A 226 11.14 -1.30 34.86
CA ILE A 226 10.72 -0.14 35.63
C ILE A 226 11.00 -0.42 37.11
N LYS A 227 11.82 0.43 37.71
CA LYS A 227 12.06 0.39 39.15
C LYS A 227 11.09 1.30 39.87
N LEU A 228 10.27 0.69 40.73
CA LEU A 228 9.31 1.42 41.55
C LEU A 228 10.05 2.16 42.70
N ASN A 229 9.74 3.45 42.87
CA ASN A 229 10.32 4.29 43.92
C ASN A 229 9.25 4.57 45.00
N ILE A 230 9.18 3.70 46.03
CA ILE A 230 8.27 3.85 47.18
C ILE A 230 9.00 4.64 48.24
N VAL A 231 8.39 5.75 48.70
CA VAL A 231 8.95 6.65 49.73
C VAL A 231 7.99 6.79 50.92
N GLY A 232 8.47 7.33 52.03
CA GLY A 232 7.72 7.60 53.24
C GLY A 232 8.00 6.57 54.37
N ASP A 233 7.14 6.57 55.42
CA ASP A 233 7.28 5.66 56.55
C ASP A 233 6.83 4.24 56.12
N ILE A 234 7.82 3.37 55.93
CA ILE A 234 7.61 1.97 55.55
C ILE A 234 7.64 1.10 56.83
N PRO A 235 6.51 0.50 57.24
CA PRO A 235 6.49 -0.39 58.37
C PRO A 235 7.41 -1.60 58.18
N LYS A 236 8.13 -2.02 59.24
CA LYS A 236 9.12 -3.12 59.17
C LYS A 236 8.59 -4.47 58.70
N ASN A 237 7.26 -4.65 58.76
CA ASN A 237 6.57 -5.87 58.35
C ASN A 237 6.09 -5.83 56.89
N VAL A 238 6.34 -4.75 56.15
CA VAL A 238 5.94 -4.63 54.75
C VAL A 238 7.13 -5.11 53.87
N ASN A 239 6.84 -6.13 53.06
CA ASN A 239 7.79 -6.55 52.03
C ASN A 239 7.53 -5.74 50.75
N LEU A 240 8.50 -4.92 50.33
CA LEU A 240 8.43 -4.07 49.18
C LEU A 240 8.51 -4.86 47.85
N ASP A 241 9.05 -6.07 47.86
CA ASP A 241 9.15 -6.93 46.65
C ASP A 241 7.77 -7.39 46.12
N LYS A 242 6.73 -7.19 46.93
CA LYS A 242 5.34 -7.49 46.54
C LYS A 242 4.74 -6.42 45.61
N PHE A 243 5.32 -5.23 45.62
CA PHE A 243 4.84 -4.13 44.78
C PHE A 243 5.60 -4.14 43.44
N PHE A 244 4.89 -4.20 42.34
CA PHE A 244 5.46 -4.14 41.00
C PHE A 244 4.65 -3.19 40.12
N VAL A 245 5.25 -2.82 39.01
CA VAL A 245 4.61 -1.92 38.04
C VAL A 245 4.08 -2.74 36.87
N GLU A 246 2.87 -2.44 36.43
CA GLU A 246 2.32 -3.03 35.21
C GLU A 246 2.16 -1.94 34.12
N PRO A 247 2.78 -2.14 32.95
CA PRO A 247 3.73 -3.21 32.58
C PRO A 247 5.07 -3.11 33.32
N GLU A 248 5.74 -4.26 33.55
CA GLU A 248 7.02 -4.34 34.27
C GLU A 248 8.20 -3.73 33.50
N THR A 249 8.09 -3.69 32.19
CA THR A 249 9.10 -3.14 31.29
C THR A 249 8.52 -2.05 30.41
N VAL A 250 9.39 -1.17 29.95
CA VAL A 250 9.03 -0.10 29.02
C VAL A 250 10.07 0.01 27.92
N THR A 251 9.61 0.23 26.68
CA THR A 251 10.52 0.48 25.55
C THR A 251 10.79 1.96 25.43
N ILE A 252 12.05 2.31 25.64
CA ILE A 252 12.59 3.67 25.51
C ILE A 252 13.29 3.86 24.19
N ILE A 253 13.30 5.09 23.68
CA ILE A 253 13.98 5.50 22.45
C ILE A 253 14.86 6.71 22.70
N GLY A 254 15.97 6.77 22.02
CA GLY A 254 16.90 7.89 22.08
C GLY A 254 18.16 7.67 21.26
N ASN A 255 19.16 8.52 21.50
CA ASN A 255 20.46 8.36 20.88
C ASN A 255 21.12 7.06 21.40
N SER A 256 21.85 6.36 20.51
CA SER A 256 22.50 5.09 20.77
C SER A 256 23.32 5.09 22.08
N ASP A 257 24.19 6.10 22.24
CA ASP A 257 25.08 6.18 23.37
C ASP A 257 24.36 6.34 24.72
N LEU A 258 23.22 7.04 24.70
CA LEU A 258 22.37 7.23 25.88
C LEU A 258 21.58 5.96 26.21
N ILE A 259 20.95 5.36 25.21
CA ILE A 259 20.13 4.15 25.39
C ILE A 259 20.96 2.99 25.95
N ASP A 260 22.18 2.81 25.46
CA ASP A 260 23.03 1.70 25.89
C ASP A 260 23.42 1.79 27.36
N SER A 261 23.49 3.01 27.90
CA SER A 261 23.85 3.27 29.31
C SER A 261 22.68 3.14 30.30
N ILE A 262 21.45 3.00 29.81
CA ILE A 262 20.23 2.92 30.65
C ILE A 262 19.87 1.45 30.85
N ASP A 263 19.95 0.97 32.09
CA ASP A 263 19.57 -0.40 32.44
C ASP A 263 18.21 -0.50 33.10
N GLN A 264 17.65 0.60 33.61
CA GLN A 264 16.34 0.69 34.25
C GLN A 264 15.80 2.12 34.17
N ILE A 265 14.48 2.26 34.26
CA ILE A 265 13.80 3.56 34.43
C ILE A 265 13.12 3.60 35.79
N GLU A 266 13.28 4.71 36.50
CA GLU A 266 12.68 4.87 37.82
C GLU A 266 11.29 5.54 37.71
N SER A 267 10.36 5.12 38.54
CA SER A 267 9.09 5.82 38.72
C SER A 267 9.28 7.11 39.51
N LYS A 268 8.36 8.06 39.35
CA LYS A 268 8.21 9.10 40.37
C LYS A 268 7.89 8.51 41.71
N GLU A 269 8.20 9.24 42.76
CA GLU A 269 7.92 8.85 44.14
C GLU A 269 6.42 8.58 44.35
N ILE A 270 6.11 7.48 45.05
CA ILE A 270 4.77 7.11 45.50
C ILE A 270 4.85 6.59 46.92
N THR A 271 3.86 6.89 47.77
CA THR A 271 3.78 6.40 49.13
C THR A 271 2.91 5.14 49.22
N LEU A 272 3.14 4.33 50.26
CA LEU A 272 2.31 3.14 50.50
C LEU A 272 0.83 3.50 50.71
N ASP A 273 0.56 4.63 51.35
CA ASP A 273 -0.82 5.07 51.62
C ASP A 273 -1.53 5.42 50.30
N GLN A 274 -0.84 6.11 49.36
CA GLN A 274 -1.38 6.37 48.03
C GLN A 274 -1.73 5.08 47.28
N ILE A 275 -0.88 4.07 47.35
CA ILE A 275 -1.15 2.77 46.72
C ILE A 275 -2.39 2.11 47.32
N ARG A 276 -2.51 2.12 48.63
CA ARG A 276 -3.62 1.53 49.38
C ARG A 276 -4.96 2.26 49.18
N GLU A 277 -4.91 3.56 49.01
CA GLU A 277 -6.09 4.40 48.70
C GLU A 277 -6.55 4.27 47.24
N GLY A 278 -5.86 3.47 46.41
CA GLY A 278 -6.21 3.22 45.00
C GLY A 278 -5.62 4.20 44.02
N SER A 279 -4.76 5.12 44.45
CA SER A 279 -3.98 6.01 43.58
C SER A 279 -2.76 5.27 43.03
N ASN A 280 -3.01 4.27 42.21
CA ASN A 280 -1.98 3.35 41.70
C ASN A 280 -1.37 3.72 40.34
N THR A 281 -1.81 4.81 39.71
CA THR A 281 -1.20 5.28 38.47
C THR A 281 0.04 6.09 38.75
N ILE A 282 1.15 5.74 38.08
CA ILE A 282 2.46 6.38 38.26
C ILE A 282 2.97 6.99 36.95
N SER A 283 3.87 7.94 37.10
CA SER A 283 4.67 8.48 36.00
C SER A 283 6.11 8.03 36.12
N LEU A 284 6.81 7.92 35.00
CA LEU A 284 8.22 7.59 34.95
C LEU A 284 9.09 8.85 34.93
N ILE A 285 10.31 8.73 35.43
CA ILE A 285 11.35 9.75 35.33
C ILE A 285 12.23 9.40 34.15
N LEU A 286 12.03 10.11 33.03
CA LEU A 286 12.82 9.88 31.83
C LEU A 286 14.05 10.80 31.81
N PRO A 287 15.26 10.28 31.54
CA PRO A 287 16.42 11.10 31.28
C PRO A 287 16.20 12.07 30.12
N LYS A 288 16.96 13.16 30.08
CA LYS A 288 16.90 14.13 28.98
C LYS A 288 17.21 13.44 27.64
N ASN A 289 16.47 13.78 26.60
CA ASN A 289 16.56 13.20 25.25
C ASN A 289 16.22 11.68 25.15
N ILE A 290 15.53 11.16 26.15
CA ILE A 290 14.92 9.83 26.10
C ILE A 290 13.40 10.01 26.08
N SER A 291 12.74 9.22 25.28
CA SER A 291 11.28 9.19 25.15
C SER A 291 10.75 7.76 25.19
N LEU A 292 9.46 7.60 25.44
CA LEU A 292 8.78 6.31 25.31
C LEU A 292 8.40 6.09 23.83
N VAL A 293 8.44 4.84 23.38
CA VAL A 293 7.92 4.46 22.06
C VAL A 293 6.41 4.74 22.01
N ASP A 294 5.69 4.39 23.08
CA ASP A 294 4.28 4.73 23.23
C ASP A 294 4.11 5.75 24.38
N PRO A 295 3.95 7.04 24.07
CA PRO A 295 3.78 8.08 25.09
C PRO A 295 2.41 8.04 25.79
N LYS A 296 1.45 7.23 25.29
CA LYS A 296 0.10 7.07 25.90
C LYS A 296 0.04 5.90 26.87
N LEU A 297 1.13 5.13 26.99
CA LEU A 297 1.18 4.01 27.90
C LEU A 297 1.03 4.49 29.34
N THR A 298 0.12 3.88 30.08
CA THR A 298 -0.12 4.15 31.50
C THR A 298 0.50 3.07 32.33
N PHE A 299 1.10 3.47 33.45
CA PHE A 299 1.78 2.57 34.38
C PHE A 299 1.02 2.53 35.69
N LYS A 300 0.79 1.33 36.19
CA LYS A 300 0.06 1.13 37.44
C LYS A 300 0.92 0.37 38.45
N VAL A 301 0.87 0.76 39.68
CA VAL A 301 1.43 -0.03 40.78
C VAL A 301 0.46 -1.09 41.17
N ILE A 302 0.93 -2.30 41.25
CA ILE A 302 0.17 -3.47 41.70
C ILE A 302 0.70 -3.88 43.04
N ASP A 303 -0.18 -3.95 44.06
CA ASP A 303 0.11 -4.61 45.31
C ASP A 303 -0.24 -6.09 45.17
N GLY A 304 0.77 -6.94 45.14
CA GLY A 304 0.62 -8.38 44.98
C GLY A 304 -0.27 -9.03 46.06
N ASP A 305 -0.36 -8.43 47.26
CA ASP A 305 -1.27 -8.91 48.30
C ASP A 305 -2.73 -8.43 48.08
N ASN A 306 -2.92 -7.25 47.47
CA ASN A 306 -4.27 -6.71 47.22
C ASN A 306 -4.90 -7.18 45.91
N GLN A 307 -4.12 -7.62 44.95
CA GLN A 307 -4.66 -8.47 43.86
C GLN A 307 -5.10 -9.85 44.38
N LEU A 308 -4.58 -10.25 45.53
CA LEU A 308 -4.97 -11.42 46.32
C LEU A 308 -6.15 -11.14 47.26
N GLY A 309 -6.88 -10.04 47.09
CA GLY A 309 -8.20 -9.86 47.68
C GLY A 309 -9.09 -11.02 47.24
N ASN A 310 -9.00 -12.10 47.99
CA ASN A 310 -9.52 -13.44 47.82
C ASN A 310 -8.70 -14.39 46.96
N ASN A 311 -7.72 -15.08 47.60
CA ASN A 311 -7.22 -16.40 47.24
C ASN A 311 -6.91 -16.64 45.73
N GLY A 312 -6.16 -15.74 45.07
CA GLY A 312 -5.65 -16.00 43.74
C GLY A 312 -4.52 -17.04 43.77
N LYS A 313 -4.75 -18.20 43.17
CA LYS A 313 -3.83 -19.31 43.07
C LYS A 313 -3.22 -19.34 41.67
N ASN A 314 -1.98 -19.82 41.56
CA ASN A 314 -1.30 -20.00 40.26
C ASN A 314 -1.40 -21.45 39.84
N LEU A 315 -1.78 -21.66 38.57
CA LEU A 315 -1.70 -22.96 37.90
C LEU A 315 -0.61 -22.87 36.82
N VAL A 316 0.40 -23.69 36.99
CA VAL A 316 1.48 -23.81 35.99
C VAL A 316 1.05 -24.84 34.93
N ILE A 317 1.02 -24.43 33.70
CA ILE A 317 0.57 -25.24 32.57
C ILE A 317 1.75 -25.45 31.63
N ARG A 318 2.08 -26.71 31.41
CA ARG A 318 3.13 -27.13 30.48
C ARG A 318 2.55 -27.38 29.09
N LYS A 319 3.40 -27.41 28.07
CA LYS A 319 3.00 -27.64 26.67
C LYS A 319 2.20 -28.93 26.47
N GLU A 320 2.45 -29.95 27.28
CA GLU A 320 1.77 -31.26 27.24
C GLU A 320 0.28 -31.16 27.64
N ASN A 321 -0.09 -30.08 28.32
CA ASN A 321 -1.46 -29.84 28.76
C ASN A 321 -2.29 -29.02 27.77
N ILE A 322 -1.72 -28.67 26.60
CA ILE A 322 -2.38 -27.89 25.57
C ILE A 322 -2.90 -28.83 24.47
N ASN A 323 -4.20 -28.82 24.25
CA ASN A 323 -4.83 -29.60 23.19
C ASN A 323 -4.81 -28.85 21.87
N LEU A 324 -4.37 -29.52 20.77
CA LEU A 324 -4.45 -28.98 19.44
C LEU A 324 -5.76 -29.46 18.78
N LEU A 325 -6.63 -28.53 18.38
CA LEU A 325 -7.91 -28.80 17.74
C LEU A 325 -7.82 -28.53 16.23
N ASN A 326 -8.65 -29.24 15.45
CA ASN A 326 -8.78 -29.06 14.00
C ASN A 326 -7.45 -29.22 13.22
N THR A 327 -6.61 -30.16 13.64
CA THR A 327 -5.35 -30.48 12.96
C THR A 327 -5.59 -31.19 11.64
N ASP A 328 -4.84 -30.85 10.58
CA ASP A 328 -4.83 -31.52 9.29
C ASP A 328 -3.77 -32.65 9.32
N ALA A 329 -4.16 -33.85 8.90
CA ALA A 329 -3.28 -35.06 8.87
C ALA A 329 -2.04 -34.88 7.96
N LYS A 330 -2.06 -33.94 7.02
CA LYS A 330 -0.95 -33.62 6.12
C LYS A 330 0.21 -32.89 6.80
N PHE A 331 -0.02 -32.33 7.97
CA PHE A 331 0.97 -31.56 8.69
C PHE A 331 1.32 -32.17 10.04
N SER A 332 2.52 -31.91 10.50
CA SER A 332 2.97 -32.14 11.88
C SER A 332 2.99 -30.81 12.62
N TYR A 333 2.57 -30.84 13.86
CA TYR A 333 2.44 -29.65 14.70
C TYR A 333 3.27 -29.83 15.97
N ASN A 334 4.09 -28.85 16.30
CA ASN A 334 4.87 -28.85 17.53
C ASN A 334 4.67 -27.53 18.28
N ILE A 335 4.38 -27.62 19.59
CA ILE A 335 4.23 -26.43 20.45
C ILE A 335 5.63 -26.02 20.92
N SER A 336 5.99 -24.78 20.64
CA SER A 336 7.23 -24.14 21.11
C SER A 336 6.86 -23.10 22.17
N LEU A 337 7.39 -23.25 23.37
CA LEU A 337 7.21 -22.34 24.50
C LEU A 337 8.57 -21.97 25.07
N ASP A 338 8.81 -20.67 25.27
CA ASP A 338 10.02 -20.16 25.92
C ASP A 338 9.95 -20.30 27.43
N SER A 339 8.75 -20.38 28.00
CA SER A 339 8.48 -20.58 29.43
C SER A 339 7.14 -21.28 29.64
N ASP A 340 6.94 -21.88 30.81
CA ASP A 340 5.64 -22.44 31.18
C ASP A 340 4.56 -21.33 31.22
N ILE A 341 3.31 -21.73 30.88
CA ILE A 341 2.17 -20.81 30.94
C ILE A 341 1.72 -20.72 32.41
N ILE A 342 1.64 -19.51 32.90
CA ILE A 342 1.10 -19.23 34.25
C ILE A 342 -0.31 -18.71 34.13
N LEU A 343 -1.29 -19.51 34.62
CA LEU A 343 -2.67 -19.10 34.77
C LEU A 343 -2.92 -18.72 36.22
N LYS A 344 -3.28 -17.47 36.48
CA LYS A 344 -3.75 -17.00 37.78
C LYS A 344 -5.25 -17.05 37.81
N TYR A 345 -5.79 -17.67 38.87
CA TYR A 345 -7.22 -17.81 39.05
C TYR A 345 -7.64 -17.57 40.52
N ASN A 346 -8.88 -17.21 40.73
CA ASN A 346 -9.54 -17.23 42.02
C ASN A 346 -10.81 -18.11 41.95
N GLY A 347 -11.25 -18.61 43.11
CA GLY A 347 -12.43 -19.45 43.16
C GLY A 347 -13.14 -19.30 44.46
N GLN A 348 -14.43 -19.56 44.46
CA GLN A 348 -15.28 -19.61 45.70
C GLN A 348 -15.20 -20.98 46.41
N THR A 349 -14.27 -21.82 45.99
CA THR A 349 -14.12 -23.20 46.52
C THR A 349 -12.78 -23.35 47.22
N ASP A 350 -12.75 -24.14 48.28
CA ASP A 350 -11.54 -24.47 49.06
C ASP A 350 -10.59 -25.41 48.32
N ARG A 351 -10.90 -25.82 47.07
CA ARG A 351 -10.08 -26.70 46.28
C ARG A 351 -9.25 -25.95 45.22
N ASP A 352 -8.16 -26.54 44.82
CA ASP A 352 -7.31 -26.04 43.74
C ASP A 352 -7.86 -26.44 42.37
N LEU A 353 -7.66 -25.56 41.36
CA LEU A 353 -7.89 -25.86 39.95
C LEU A 353 -6.74 -26.74 39.45
N THR A 354 -7.07 -27.82 38.73
CA THR A 354 -6.07 -28.69 38.10
C THR A 354 -6.00 -28.43 36.60
N THR A 355 -4.86 -28.82 35.98
CA THR A 355 -4.67 -28.71 34.53
C THR A 355 -5.65 -29.57 33.74
N GLU A 356 -6.12 -30.67 34.30
CA GLU A 356 -7.08 -31.60 33.66
C GLU A 356 -8.48 -31.01 33.61
N GLU A 357 -8.85 -30.17 34.57
CA GLU A 357 -10.15 -29.49 34.62
C GLU A 357 -10.20 -28.26 33.69
N LEU A 358 -9.03 -27.75 33.34
CA LEU A 358 -8.90 -26.61 32.41
C LEU A 358 -8.89 -27.13 30.99
N ASN A 359 -9.95 -26.91 30.22
CA ASN A 359 -9.96 -27.22 28.81
C ASN A 359 -9.17 -26.15 28.04
N LEU A 360 -7.83 -26.33 28.01
CA LEU A 360 -6.92 -25.43 27.30
C LEU A 360 -6.62 -25.97 25.91
N ASN A 361 -6.86 -25.17 24.88
CA ASN A 361 -6.66 -25.60 23.51
C ASN A 361 -6.21 -24.48 22.58
N VAL A 362 -5.65 -24.89 21.44
CA VAL A 362 -5.36 -24.03 20.29
C VAL A 362 -6.14 -24.56 19.08
N ASP A 363 -6.94 -23.71 18.48
CA ASP A 363 -7.66 -24.05 17.26
C ASP A 363 -6.77 -23.81 16.05
N LEU A 364 -6.46 -24.88 15.31
CA LEU A 364 -5.61 -24.87 14.12
C LEU A 364 -6.41 -25.01 12.83
N LYS A 365 -7.69 -24.66 12.84
CA LYS A 365 -8.51 -24.65 11.65
C LYS A 365 -7.85 -23.81 10.56
N ASP A 366 -7.61 -24.44 9.40
CA ASP A 366 -6.94 -23.83 8.24
C ASP A 366 -5.49 -23.33 8.48
N ALA A 367 -4.84 -23.79 9.57
CA ALA A 367 -3.48 -23.44 9.91
C ALA A 367 -2.46 -24.14 9.00
N LYS A 368 -1.68 -23.39 8.21
CA LYS A 368 -0.67 -23.92 7.28
C LYS A 368 0.74 -23.38 7.54
N ASN A 369 0.88 -22.34 8.35
CA ASN A 369 2.15 -21.65 8.58
C ASN A 369 2.49 -21.62 10.06
N SER A 370 3.79 -21.80 10.37
CA SER A 370 4.31 -21.62 11.73
C SER A 370 4.15 -20.16 12.16
N ARG A 371 3.49 -19.92 13.27
CA ARG A 371 3.26 -18.60 13.88
C ARG A 371 2.70 -18.70 15.29
N GLU A 372 2.44 -17.60 15.93
CA GLU A 372 1.71 -17.54 17.19
C GLU A 372 0.20 -17.74 16.97
N TYR A 373 -0.39 -18.57 17.83
CA TYR A 373 -1.82 -18.86 17.87
C TYR A 373 -2.37 -18.55 19.26
N PRO A 374 -3.60 -18.01 19.36
CA PRO A 374 -4.22 -17.71 20.63
C PRO A 374 -4.56 -18.96 21.41
N LEU A 375 -4.37 -18.89 22.73
CA LEU A 375 -4.83 -19.91 23.67
C LEU A 375 -6.31 -19.71 23.96
N ASN A 376 -7.11 -20.73 23.74
CA ASN A 376 -8.50 -20.80 24.17
C ASN A 376 -8.60 -21.64 25.42
N TYR A 377 -9.42 -21.22 26.36
CA TYR A 377 -9.60 -21.91 27.64
C TYR A 377 -11.05 -21.83 28.13
N VAL A 378 -11.46 -22.85 28.85
CA VAL A 378 -12.74 -22.87 29.56
C VAL A 378 -12.46 -23.23 31.00
N LEU A 379 -12.86 -22.33 31.92
CA LEU A 379 -12.75 -22.54 33.34
C LEU A 379 -13.97 -23.32 33.87
N PRO A 380 -13.78 -24.25 34.79
CA PRO A 380 -14.89 -24.90 35.47
C PRO A 380 -15.72 -23.91 36.30
N GLN A 381 -16.96 -24.25 36.55
CA GLN A 381 -17.84 -23.43 37.36
C GLN A 381 -17.28 -23.22 38.80
N GLY A 382 -17.30 -21.99 39.27
CA GLY A 382 -16.77 -21.58 40.57
C GLY A 382 -15.35 -21.05 40.54
N PHE A 383 -14.67 -21.05 39.36
CA PHE A 383 -13.38 -20.44 39.18
C PHE A 383 -13.45 -19.24 38.20
N ASN A 384 -12.70 -18.20 38.51
CA ASN A 384 -12.59 -17.01 37.70
C ASN A 384 -11.12 -16.80 37.27
N LEU A 385 -10.87 -16.44 36.01
CA LEU A 385 -9.55 -16.07 35.56
C LEU A 385 -9.17 -14.69 36.08
N VAL A 386 -7.98 -14.60 36.64
CA VAL A 386 -7.31 -13.33 36.97
C VAL A 386 -6.39 -12.92 35.81
N SER A 387 -5.52 -13.83 35.38
CA SER A 387 -4.63 -13.60 34.22
C SER A 387 -4.11 -14.93 33.65
N ILE A 388 -3.69 -14.90 32.39
CA ILE A 388 -2.96 -15.99 31.74
C ILE A 388 -1.80 -15.37 30.96
N ASN A 389 -0.61 -15.92 31.11
CA ASN A 389 0.60 -15.46 30.44
C ASN A 389 1.52 -16.63 30.08
N PRO A 390 1.97 -16.77 28.82
CA PRO A 390 1.56 -16.01 27.65
C PRO A 390 0.10 -16.31 27.21
N LYS A 391 -0.51 -15.39 26.46
CA LYS A 391 -1.87 -15.57 25.88
C LYS A 391 -1.85 -16.25 24.51
N VAL A 392 -0.68 -16.38 23.92
CA VAL A 392 -0.44 -17.00 22.62
C VAL A 392 0.69 -18.02 22.75
N VAL A 393 0.69 -19.01 21.87
CA VAL A 393 1.77 -19.99 21.78
C VAL A 393 2.26 -20.11 20.35
N HIS A 394 3.56 -20.31 20.18
CA HIS A 394 4.12 -20.55 18.89
C HIS A 394 3.90 -22.01 18.47
N ILE A 395 3.35 -22.23 17.30
CA ILE A 395 3.15 -23.56 16.72
C ILE A 395 4.01 -23.69 15.47
N ASP A 396 4.95 -24.63 15.52
CA ASP A 396 5.73 -25.04 14.36
C ASP A 396 4.91 -26.01 13.52
N ILE A 397 4.68 -25.68 12.26
CA ILE A 397 3.91 -26.48 11.32
C ILE A 397 4.83 -26.92 10.19
N LYS A 398 4.93 -28.25 9.96
CA LYS A 398 5.71 -28.85 8.88
C LYS A 398 4.84 -29.82 8.10
N GLU A 399 4.96 -29.80 6.79
CA GLU A 399 4.36 -30.79 5.92
C GLU A 399 5.05 -32.16 6.14
N LYS A 400 4.26 -33.23 6.22
CA LYS A 400 4.77 -34.59 6.48
C LYS A 400 5.33 -35.24 5.23
#